data_726292664f1a3dee659eb77129fcb521
#
_entry.id   726292664f1a3dee659eb77129fcb521
#
_cell.length_a   1.000
_cell.length_b   1.000
_cell.length_c   1.000
_cell.angle_alpha   90.00
_cell.angle_beta   90.00
_cell.angle_gamma   90.00
#
_symmetry.space_group_name_H-M   'P 1'
#
loop_
_entity.id
_entity.type
_entity.pdbx_description
1 polymer ?
#
loop_
_entity_poly.entity_id
_entity_poly.type
_entity_poly.pdbx_seq_one_letter_code
_entity_poly.pdbx_strand_id
1 'polypeptide(L)'
;MLRIGVLLPGRFSDAGDFLADARALDAAGVDSLWLPGDGLDPWLVLAGVASVTGRARLAVPLSPRDAADADALGRRLDTLAILSRGRLLPTVTAGAEAAEAEALVACARGDGRPVLMHADGGPAALLAGRLADGLVAAREPARCHATFDQVRDRRSRDRQSAPFELWTRVVAPAGRDVWRGALAAATAAGATGVVVPFDPRLLDLIRNPDEDEDRSDLTLAQG
;
A
#
# COMPACT_ATOMS: atom_id res chain seq x y z
N MET A 1 -12.06 -10.04 3.57
CA MET A 1 -12.16 -9.12 2.41
C MET A 1 -10.77 -8.65 2.06
N LEU A 2 -10.36 -8.67 0.79
CA LEU A 2 -9.06 -8.18 0.32
C LEU A 2 -8.99 -6.66 0.49
N ARG A 3 -7.89 -6.14 1.05
CA ARG A 3 -7.68 -4.69 1.20
C ARG A 3 -7.22 -4.08 -0.12
N ILE A 4 -7.61 -2.85 -0.40
CA ILE A 4 -7.22 -2.12 -1.60
C ILE A 4 -6.40 -0.91 -1.19
N GLY A 5 -5.13 -0.90 -1.61
CA GLY A 5 -4.24 0.25 -1.53
C GLY A 5 -4.09 0.89 -2.90
N VAL A 6 -4.05 2.21 -2.96
CA VAL A 6 -3.86 2.94 -4.22
C VAL A 6 -2.53 3.68 -4.19
N LEU A 7 -1.67 3.40 -5.17
CA LEU A 7 -0.42 4.10 -5.38
C LEU A 7 -0.70 5.40 -6.14
N LEU A 8 -0.64 6.50 -5.42
CA LEU A 8 -0.84 7.85 -5.97
C LEU A 8 0.31 8.24 -6.91
N PRO A 9 0.09 9.18 -7.85
CA PRO A 9 1.18 9.70 -8.68
C PRO A 9 2.28 10.36 -7.85
N GLY A 10 3.53 10.06 -8.14
CA GLY A 10 4.69 10.67 -7.46
C GLY A 10 4.95 12.12 -7.89
N ARG A 11 4.30 12.58 -8.96
CA ARG A 11 4.36 13.94 -9.50
C ARG A 11 2.99 14.36 -9.98
N PHE A 12 2.65 15.61 -9.78
CA PHE A 12 1.42 16.24 -10.22
C PHE A 12 1.69 17.71 -10.56
N SER A 13 0.91 18.29 -11.44
CA SER A 13 0.99 19.71 -11.84
C SER A 13 -0.02 20.57 -11.07
N ASP A 14 -1.14 19.98 -10.64
CA ASP A 14 -2.18 20.64 -9.86
C ASP A 14 -2.37 19.94 -8.52
N ALA A 15 -2.19 20.68 -7.44
CA ALA A 15 -2.34 20.16 -6.09
C ALA A 15 -3.82 20.00 -5.70
N GLY A 16 -4.71 20.83 -6.25
CA GLY A 16 -6.14 20.76 -6.01
C GLY A 16 -6.73 19.46 -6.54
N ASP A 17 -6.45 19.15 -7.81
CA ASP A 17 -6.90 17.91 -8.45
C ASP A 17 -6.33 16.68 -7.72
N PHE A 18 -5.02 16.69 -7.42
CA PHE A 18 -4.37 15.60 -6.69
C PHE A 18 -5.02 15.34 -5.33
N LEU A 19 -5.29 16.39 -4.56
CA LEU A 19 -5.93 16.25 -3.25
C LEU A 19 -7.42 15.88 -3.36
N ALA A 20 -8.12 16.31 -4.41
CA ALA A 20 -9.49 15.89 -4.69
C ALA A 20 -9.56 14.39 -5.01
N ASP A 21 -8.64 13.86 -5.80
CA ASP A 21 -8.52 12.44 -6.08
C ASP A 21 -8.25 11.62 -4.81
N ALA A 22 -7.30 12.06 -3.98
CA ALA A 22 -7.01 11.40 -2.71
C ALA A 22 -8.24 11.36 -1.79
N ARG A 23 -9.00 12.45 -1.71
CA ARG A 23 -10.26 12.53 -0.96
C ARG A 23 -11.34 11.62 -1.54
N ALA A 24 -11.45 11.55 -2.87
CA ALA A 24 -12.44 10.69 -3.54
C ALA A 24 -12.15 9.20 -3.30
N LEU A 25 -10.87 8.80 -3.31
CA LEU A 25 -10.41 7.45 -2.98
C LEU A 25 -10.71 7.09 -1.51
N ASP A 26 -10.43 8.00 -0.58
CA ASP A 26 -10.75 7.83 0.85
C ASP A 26 -12.26 7.63 1.05
N ALA A 27 -13.08 8.44 0.39
CA ALA A 27 -14.53 8.34 0.41
C ALA A 27 -15.06 7.05 -0.25
N ALA A 28 -14.36 6.52 -1.25
CA ALA A 28 -14.67 5.24 -1.89
C ALA A 28 -14.31 4.02 -1.01
N GLY A 29 -13.61 4.24 0.11
CA GLY A 29 -13.31 3.19 1.09
C GLY A 29 -12.05 2.40 0.79
N VAL A 30 -11.07 2.97 0.06
CA VAL A 30 -9.75 2.35 -0.07
C VAL A 30 -9.11 2.19 1.32
N ASP A 31 -8.38 1.09 1.52
CA ASP A 31 -7.72 0.83 2.80
C ASP A 31 -6.51 1.75 3.02
N SER A 32 -5.77 2.04 1.97
CA SER A 32 -4.53 2.80 2.08
C SER A 32 -4.18 3.58 0.82
N LEU A 33 -3.56 4.75 1.02
CA LEU A 33 -2.99 5.60 -0.03
C LEU A 33 -1.47 5.53 0.08
N TRP A 34 -0.82 5.22 -1.02
CA TRP A 34 0.61 4.96 -1.11
C TRP A 34 1.29 6.04 -1.94
N LEU A 35 2.51 6.42 -1.57
CA LEU A 35 3.36 7.24 -2.43
C LEU A 35 4.54 6.41 -2.95
N PRO A 36 5.01 6.66 -4.19
CA PRO A 36 6.26 6.11 -4.67
C PRO A 36 7.45 6.77 -3.97
N GLY A 37 8.59 6.06 -3.94
CA GLY A 37 9.83 6.59 -3.36
C GLY A 37 10.57 7.59 -4.26
N ASP A 38 10.14 7.72 -5.52
CA ASP A 38 10.70 8.61 -6.53
C ASP A 38 9.67 9.69 -6.90
N GLY A 39 9.93 10.94 -6.63
CA GLY A 39 8.95 11.98 -6.92
C GLY A 39 9.15 13.25 -6.09
N LEU A 40 8.04 13.85 -5.72
CA LEU A 40 8.02 14.95 -4.76
C LEU A 40 8.32 14.42 -3.35
N ASP A 41 8.67 15.34 -2.44
CA ASP A 41 8.91 14.98 -1.03
C ASP A 41 7.68 14.27 -0.44
N PRO A 42 7.78 12.97 -0.09
CA PRO A 42 6.64 12.19 0.36
C PRO A 42 6.07 12.67 1.69
N TRP A 43 6.87 13.31 2.55
CA TRP A 43 6.42 13.81 3.83
C TRP A 43 5.48 15.00 3.67
N LEU A 44 5.84 15.95 2.79
CA LEU A 44 5.02 17.12 2.48
C LEU A 44 3.74 16.72 1.74
N VAL A 45 3.84 15.82 0.77
CA VAL A 45 2.68 15.33 0.02
C VAL A 45 1.70 14.61 0.95
N LEU A 46 2.18 13.69 1.80
CA LEU A 46 1.30 12.97 2.73
C LEU A 46 0.71 13.87 3.82
N ALA A 47 1.39 14.92 4.24
CA ALA A 47 0.81 15.93 5.14
C ALA A 47 -0.41 16.61 4.50
N GLY A 48 -0.30 16.98 3.21
CA GLY A 48 -1.43 17.47 2.42
C GLY A 48 -2.57 16.44 2.31
N VAL A 49 -2.26 15.19 1.94
CA VAL A 49 -3.25 14.10 1.86
C VAL A 49 -3.92 13.84 3.22
N ALA A 50 -3.16 13.87 4.31
CA ALA A 50 -3.70 13.69 5.66
C ALA A 50 -4.78 14.72 6.02
N SER A 51 -4.65 15.95 5.51
CA SER A 51 -5.58 17.05 5.79
C SER A 51 -6.95 16.88 5.12
N VAL A 52 -7.01 16.16 3.99
CA VAL A 52 -8.24 15.98 3.19
C VAL A 52 -8.85 14.58 3.29
N THR A 53 -8.18 13.65 3.98
CA THR A 53 -8.62 12.26 4.17
C THR A 53 -8.89 11.95 5.64
N GLY A 54 -9.70 10.95 5.92
CA GLY A 54 -10.08 10.63 7.29
C GLY A 54 -10.02 9.15 7.67
N ARG A 55 -9.92 8.23 6.70
CA ARG A 55 -10.07 6.79 6.91
C ARG A 55 -8.89 5.97 6.39
N ALA A 56 -8.44 6.24 5.17
CA ALA A 56 -7.38 5.50 4.54
C ALA A 56 -6.05 5.64 5.31
N ARG A 57 -5.32 4.55 5.45
CA ARG A 57 -3.95 4.56 5.95
C ARG A 57 -3.04 5.27 4.95
N LEU A 58 -2.01 5.94 5.43
CA LEU A 58 -1.09 6.72 4.62
C LEU A 58 0.27 6.04 4.59
N ALA A 59 0.60 5.41 3.48
CA ALA A 59 1.83 4.65 3.33
C ALA A 59 2.98 5.57 2.91
N VAL A 60 3.97 5.73 3.80
CA VAL A 60 5.18 6.50 3.55
C VAL A 60 6.36 5.57 3.25
N PRO A 61 7.00 5.72 2.07
CA PRO A 61 8.18 4.94 1.75
C PRO A 61 9.40 5.44 2.55
N LEU A 62 10.07 4.52 3.24
CA LEU A 62 11.32 4.76 3.94
C LEU A 62 12.45 4.01 3.25
N SER A 63 13.57 4.66 3.10
CA SER A 63 14.79 4.12 2.52
C SER A 63 15.93 4.13 3.53
N PRO A 64 17.02 3.41 3.30
CA PRO A 64 18.21 3.47 4.16
C PRO A 64 18.76 4.88 4.37
N ARG A 65 18.55 5.79 3.42
CA ARG A 65 18.96 7.19 3.55
C ARG A 65 18.25 7.94 4.68
N ASP A 66 17.01 7.55 4.96
CA ASP A 66 16.21 8.16 6.04
C ASP A 66 16.77 7.77 7.42
N ALA A 67 17.48 6.65 7.52
CA ALA A 67 18.12 6.20 8.76
C ALA A 67 19.38 7.03 9.15
N ALA A 68 19.93 7.83 8.23
CA ALA A 68 21.13 8.64 8.48
C ALA A 68 20.92 9.69 9.59
N ASP A 69 19.67 10.14 9.81
CA ASP A 69 19.30 11.02 10.93
C ASP A 69 18.02 10.45 11.60
N ALA A 70 18.24 9.54 12.53
CA ALA A 70 17.16 8.85 13.24
C ALA A 70 16.27 9.82 14.04
N ASP A 71 16.84 10.89 14.59
CA ASP A 71 16.06 11.89 15.33
C ASP A 71 15.17 12.72 14.42
N ALA A 72 15.66 13.12 13.25
CA ALA A 72 14.86 13.82 12.26
C ALA A 72 13.78 12.90 11.69
N LEU A 73 14.11 11.63 11.42
CA LEU A 73 13.11 10.63 10.99
C LEU A 73 12.02 10.44 12.05
N GLY A 74 12.41 10.26 13.31
CA GLY A 74 11.46 10.13 14.43
C GLY A 74 10.49 11.31 14.49
N ARG A 75 11.00 12.55 14.47
CA ARG A 75 10.15 13.77 14.47
C ARG A 75 9.20 13.82 13.28
N ARG A 76 9.63 13.44 12.07
CA ARG A 76 8.76 13.41 10.88
C ARG A 76 7.65 12.36 11.02
N LEU A 77 7.99 11.17 11.48
CA LEU A 77 7.04 10.09 11.72
C LEU A 77 5.98 10.48 12.75
N ASP A 78 6.40 11.07 13.87
CA ASP A 78 5.49 11.50 14.93
C ASP A 78 4.59 12.64 14.47
N THR A 79 5.15 13.61 13.75
CA THR A 79 4.37 14.74 13.21
C THR A 79 3.31 14.21 12.23
N LEU A 80 3.69 13.35 11.29
CA LEU A 80 2.75 12.82 10.31
C LEU A 80 1.73 11.85 10.95
N ALA A 81 2.13 11.12 11.99
CA ALA A 81 1.20 10.29 12.76
C ALA A 81 0.10 11.14 13.43
N ILE A 82 0.48 12.28 14.02
CA ILE A 82 -0.48 13.23 14.60
C ILE A 82 -1.40 13.83 13.52
N LEU A 83 -0.83 14.33 12.42
CA LEU A 83 -1.59 14.92 11.31
C LEU A 83 -2.56 13.91 10.68
N SER A 84 -2.14 12.66 10.55
CA SER A 84 -2.96 11.58 10.02
C SER A 84 -3.89 10.93 11.04
N ARG A 85 -3.89 11.38 12.29
CA ARG A 85 -4.69 10.80 13.38
C ARG A 85 -4.43 9.30 13.57
N GLY A 86 -3.16 8.90 13.58
CA GLY A 86 -2.72 7.52 13.79
C GLY A 86 -2.84 6.61 12.56
N ARG A 87 -3.12 7.15 11.35
CA ARG A 87 -3.27 6.37 10.11
C ARG A 87 -1.96 6.17 9.34
N LEU A 88 -0.83 6.60 9.90
CA LEU A 88 0.47 6.45 9.25
C LEU A 88 0.85 4.96 9.14
N LEU A 89 1.33 4.57 7.97
CA LEU A 89 1.79 3.22 7.64
C LEU A 89 3.20 3.31 7.02
N PRO A 90 4.28 3.32 7.81
CA PRO A 90 5.62 3.29 7.27
C PRO A 90 5.86 2.02 6.44
N THR A 91 6.49 2.18 5.29
CA THR A 91 6.90 1.05 4.45
C THR A 91 8.41 1.11 4.21
N VAL A 92 9.10 0.07 4.63
CA VAL A 92 10.57 0.01 4.58
C VAL A 92 11.00 -0.79 3.36
N THR A 93 11.88 -0.22 2.54
CA THR A 93 12.56 -1.00 1.51
C THR A 93 13.80 -1.63 2.14
N ALA A 94 13.89 -2.96 2.09
CA ALA A 94 15.09 -3.66 2.56
C ALA A 94 16.31 -3.16 1.77
N GLY A 95 17.27 -2.57 2.48
CA GLY A 95 18.60 -2.30 1.95
C GLY A 95 19.38 -3.61 1.74
N ALA A 96 20.63 -3.47 1.32
CA ALA A 96 21.53 -4.62 1.14
C ALA A 96 21.84 -5.33 2.47
N GLU A 97 21.75 -4.62 3.60
CA GLU A 97 22.11 -5.12 4.92
C GLU A 97 20.89 -5.28 5.85
N ALA A 98 20.83 -6.44 6.51
CA ALA A 98 19.75 -6.75 7.44
C ALA A 98 19.73 -5.81 8.67
N ALA A 99 20.87 -5.39 9.15
CA ALA A 99 21.01 -4.49 10.30
C ALA A 99 20.41 -3.10 10.03
N GLU A 100 20.59 -2.56 8.82
CA GLU A 100 19.99 -1.29 8.41
C GLU A 100 18.46 -1.39 8.38
N ALA A 101 17.94 -2.48 7.82
CA ALA A 101 16.50 -2.72 7.80
C ALA A 101 15.92 -2.87 9.23
N GLU A 102 16.62 -3.54 10.12
CA GLU A 102 16.26 -3.70 11.53
C GLU A 102 16.18 -2.36 12.25
N ALA A 103 17.19 -1.52 12.11
CA ALA A 103 17.23 -0.18 12.70
C ALA A 103 16.10 0.71 12.16
N LEU A 104 15.87 0.67 10.84
CA LEU A 104 14.83 1.46 10.19
C LEU A 104 13.42 1.01 10.61
N VAL A 105 13.18 -0.29 10.70
CA VAL A 105 11.90 -0.84 11.21
C VAL A 105 11.69 -0.46 12.67
N ALA A 106 12.71 -0.53 13.51
CA ALA A 106 12.63 -0.15 14.92
C ALA A 106 12.28 1.34 15.07
N CYS A 107 12.95 2.22 14.34
CA CYS A 107 12.65 3.66 14.30
C CYS A 107 11.23 3.93 13.79
N ALA A 108 10.83 3.28 12.67
CA ALA A 108 9.52 3.44 12.06
C ALA A 108 8.38 2.99 12.97
N ARG A 109 8.59 1.91 13.73
CA ARG A 109 7.60 1.36 14.66
C ARG A 109 7.29 2.31 15.82
N GLY A 110 8.31 2.97 16.39
CA GLY A 110 8.12 3.85 17.55
C GLY A 110 7.22 3.20 18.61
N ASP A 111 6.15 3.90 19.00
CA ASP A 111 5.18 3.46 20.02
C ASP A 111 4.14 2.44 19.49
N GLY A 112 4.54 1.55 18.58
CA GLY A 112 3.69 0.44 18.13
C GLY A 112 2.98 0.67 16.79
N ARG A 113 3.46 1.59 15.97
CA ARG A 113 2.95 1.76 14.59
C ARG A 113 3.20 0.48 13.77
N PRO A 114 2.22 0.02 12.97
CA PRO A 114 2.46 -1.09 12.05
C PRO A 114 3.46 -0.66 10.97
N VAL A 115 4.38 -1.53 10.63
CA VAL A 115 5.39 -1.29 9.59
C VAL A 115 5.31 -2.40 8.56
N LEU A 116 5.23 -2.05 7.29
CA LEU A 116 5.33 -3.01 6.18
C LEU A 116 6.75 -2.99 5.60
N MET A 117 7.17 -4.09 5.02
CA MET A 117 8.49 -4.20 4.41
C MET A 117 8.38 -4.69 2.96
N HIS A 118 9.02 -3.97 2.04
CA HIS A 118 9.09 -4.37 0.64
C HIS A 118 10.14 -5.46 0.46
N ALA A 119 9.76 -6.58 -0.15
CA ALA A 119 10.69 -7.64 -0.54
C ALA A 119 10.11 -8.54 -1.63
N ASP A 120 10.94 -8.94 -2.58
CA ASP A 120 10.55 -9.75 -3.74
C ASP A 120 10.86 -11.26 -3.60
N GLY A 121 11.08 -11.70 -2.38
CA GLY A 121 11.34 -13.10 -2.08
C GLY A 121 12.69 -13.35 -1.38
N GLY A 122 13.04 -14.61 -1.22
CA GLY A 122 14.30 -15.06 -0.62
C GLY A 122 14.55 -14.54 0.80
N PRO A 123 15.79 -14.27 1.17
CA PRO A 123 16.16 -13.82 2.52
C PRO A 123 15.45 -12.53 2.95
N ALA A 124 15.22 -11.59 2.04
CA ALA A 124 14.55 -10.32 2.33
C ALA A 124 13.08 -10.53 2.76
N ALA A 125 12.36 -11.46 2.13
CA ALA A 125 10.99 -11.79 2.53
C ALA A 125 10.94 -12.48 3.90
N LEU A 126 11.90 -13.36 4.21
CA LEU A 126 12.03 -13.96 5.53
C LEU A 126 12.37 -12.93 6.60
N LEU A 127 13.21 -11.95 6.26
CA LEU A 127 13.52 -10.82 7.13
C LEU A 127 12.27 -9.98 7.41
N ALA A 128 11.47 -9.66 6.40
CA ALA A 128 10.19 -8.98 6.56
C ALA A 128 9.26 -9.76 7.50
N GLY A 129 9.16 -11.08 7.33
CA GLY A 129 8.38 -11.95 8.20
C GLY A 129 8.80 -11.93 9.68
N ARG A 130 10.07 -11.61 9.95
CA ARG A 130 10.64 -11.52 11.30
C ARG A 130 10.46 -10.13 11.92
N LEU A 131 10.69 -9.07 11.16
CA LEU A 131 10.82 -7.71 11.66
C LEU A 131 9.56 -6.87 11.52
N ALA A 132 8.78 -7.06 10.45
CA ALA A 132 7.67 -6.20 10.08
C ALA A 132 6.30 -6.81 10.44
N ASP A 133 5.25 -6.02 10.28
CA ASP A 133 3.86 -6.44 10.45
C ASP A 133 3.21 -6.85 9.13
N GLY A 134 3.96 -6.74 8.04
CA GLY A 134 3.55 -7.24 6.72
C GLY A 134 4.64 -7.15 5.68
N LEU A 135 4.42 -7.88 4.60
CA LEU A 135 5.27 -7.96 3.42
C LEU A 135 4.55 -7.33 2.23
N VAL A 136 5.26 -6.50 1.50
CA VAL A 136 4.82 -5.94 0.21
C VAL A 136 5.68 -6.52 -0.90
N ALA A 137 5.14 -7.43 -1.68
CA ALA A 137 5.82 -7.98 -2.86
C ALA A 137 5.59 -7.05 -4.06
N ALA A 138 6.67 -6.65 -4.73
CA ALA A 138 6.58 -5.81 -5.93
C ALA A 138 6.15 -6.58 -7.19
N ARG A 139 5.89 -7.89 -7.04
CA ARG A 139 5.53 -8.81 -8.12
C ARG A 139 4.02 -8.96 -8.26
N GLU A 140 3.60 -9.40 -9.44
CA GLU A 140 2.21 -9.79 -9.71
C GLU A 140 1.78 -11.00 -8.84
N PRO A 141 0.47 -11.13 -8.53
CA PRO A 141 -0.06 -12.15 -7.62
C PRO A 141 0.41 -13.57 -7.94
N ALA A 142 0.38 -13.95 -9.21
CA ALA A 142 0.78 -15.31 -9.65
C ALA A 142 2.22 -15.70 -9.27
N ARG A 143 3.10 -14.71 -9.04
CA ARG A 143 4.51 -14.93 -8.67
C ARG A 143 4.76 -14.80 -7.16
N CYS A 144 3.76 -14.43 -6.37
CA CYS A 144 3.90 -14.19 -4.95
C CYS A 144 3.60 -15.42 -4.08
N HIS A 145 2.87 -16.41 -4.59
CA HIS A 145 2.37 -17.55 -3.83
C HIS A 145 3.49 -18.23 -3.01
N ALA A 146 4.55 -18.69 -3.68
CA ALA A 146 5.66 -19.36 -3.00
C ALA A 146 6.34 -18.48 -1.93
N THR A 147 6.46 -17.17 -2.18
CA THR A 147 7.02 -16.22 -1.21
C THR A 147 6.11 -16.07 0.00
N PHE A 148 4.80 -15.96 -0.22
CA PHE A 148 3.84 -15.81 0.86
C PHE A 148 3.75 -17.07 1.73
N ASP A 149 3.75 -18.25 1.13
CA ASP A 149 3.78 -19.52 1.86
C ASP A 149 5.06 -19.65 2.69
N GLN A 150 6.21 -19.35 2.09
CA GLN A 150 7.49 -19.42 2.78
C GLN A 150 7.51 -18.50 4.04
N VAL A 151 6.96 -17.30 3.94
CA VAL A 151 6.87 -16.38 5.09
C VAL A 151 5.89 -16.90 6.13
N ARG A 152 4.72 -17.41 5.73
CA ARG A 152 3.74 -18.00 6.65
C ARG A 152 4.31 -19.20 7.40
N ASP A 153 4.96 -20.12 6.68
CA ASP A 153 5.59 -21.29 7.28
C ASP A 153 6.68 -20.93 8.27
N ARG A 154 7.46 -19.91 7.97
CA ARG A 154 8.49 -19.41 8.88
C ARG A 154 7.87 -18.81 10.13
N ARG A 155 6.89 -17.93 9.98
CA ARG A 155 6.18 -17.31 11.11
C ARG A 155 5.48 -18.35 12.00
N SER A 156 4.87 -19.36 11.39
CA SER A 156 4.25 -20.47 12.11
C SER A 156 5.28 -21.25 12.93
N ARG A 157 6.44 -21.54 12.36
CA ARG A 157 7.55 -22.21 13.08
C ARG A 157 8.07 -21.37 14.24
N ASP A 158 8.18 -20.07 14.05
CA ASP A 158 8.64 -19.13 15.08
C ASP A 158 7.52 -18.79 16.09
N ARG A 159 6.34 -19.44 15.99
CA ARG A 159 5.14 -19.23 16.84
C ARG A 159 4.68 -17.78 16.91
N GLN A 160 4.84 -17.04 15.83
CA GLN A 160 4.36 -15.67 15.72
C GLN A 160 2.87 -15.66 15.34
N SER A 161 2.01 -15.41 16.32
CA SER A 161 0.54 -15.42 16.16
C SER A 161 -0.07 -14.07 15.79
N ALA A 162 0.70 -12.98 15.86
CA ALA A 162 0.21 -11.65 15.51
C ALA A 162 -0.22 -11.59 14.02
N PRO A 163 -1.30 -10.85 13.72
CA PRO A 163 -1.73 -10.65 12.33
C PRO A 163 -0.57 -10.15 11.45
N PHE A 164 -0.48 -10.68 10.24
CA PHE A 164 0.57 -10.31 9.30
C PHE A 164 -0.04 -10.02 7.93
N GLU A 165 0.27 -8.87 7.38
CA GLU A 165 -0.29 -8.43 6.11
C GLU A 165 0.58 -8.90 4.94
N LEU A 166 -0.06 -9.42 3.89
CA LEU A 166 0.58 -9.85 2.66
C LEU A 166 0.02 -9.05 1.49
N TRP A 167 0.84 -8.16 0.96
CA TRP A 167 0.47 -7.27 -0.12
C TRP A 167 1.17 -7.65 -1.43
N THR A 168 0.46 -7.53 -2.54
CA THR A 168 1.00 -7.70 -3.89
C THR A 168 0.63 -6.51 -4.76
N ARG A 169 1.42 -6.24 -5.79
CA ARG A 169 1.12 -5.21 -6.77
C ARG A 169 0.28 -5.78 -7.91
N VAL A 170 -0.68 -4.98 -8.37
CA VAL A 170 -1.46 -5.26 -9.58
C VAL A 170 -1.34 -4.08 -10.53
N VAL A 171 -1.48 -4.33 -11.83
CA VAL A 171 -1.53 -3.26 -12.82
C VAL A 171 -2.86 -2.52 -12.77
N ALA A 172 -2.90 -1.29 -13.27
CA ALA A 172 -4.16 -0.55 -13.42
C ALA A 172 -5.10 -1.36 -14.34
N PRO A 173 -6.33 -1.70 -13.89
CA PRO A 173 -7.22 -2.55 -14.65
C PRO A 173 -7.80 -1.81 -15.86
N ALA A 174 -7.87 -2.50 -17.00
CA ALA A 174 -8.49 -1.97 -18.22
C ALA A 174 -10.03 -1.97 -18.16
N GLY A 175 -10.63 -2.76 -17.25
CA GLY A 175 -12.07 -2.88 -17.06
C GLY A 175 -12.40 -3.78 -15.87
N ARG A 176 -13.72 -3.95 -15.59
CA ARG A 176 -14.21 -4.66 -14.41
C ARG A 176 -13.82 -6.12 -14.36
N ASP A 177 -13.87 -6.83 -15.49
CA ASP A 177 -13.50 -8.25 -15.51
C ASP A 177 -12.02 -8.45 -15.21
N VAL A 178 -11.16 -7.58 -15.77
CA VAL A 178 -9.72 -7.57 -15.47
C VAL A 178 -9.48 -7.28 -13.99
N TRP A 179 -10.24 -6.33 -13.42
CA TRP A 179 -10.18 -5.99 -12.01
C TRP A 179 -10.58 -7.17 -11.12
N ARG A 180 -11.77 -7.77 -11.38
CA ARG A 180 -12.25 -8.96 -10.66
C ARG A 180 -11.24 -10.11 -10.73
N GLY A 181 -10.70 -10.36 -11.93
CA GLY A 181 -9.66 -11.38 -12.14
C GLY A 181 -8.39 -11.11 -11.34
N ALA A 182 -7.92 -9.86 -11.28
CA ALA A 182 -6.74 -9.47 -10.51
C ALA A 182 -6.96 -9.67 -9.00
N LEU A 183 -8.12 -9.30 -8.47
CA LEU A 183 -8.47 -9.51 -7.06
C LEU A 183 -8.61 -10.99 -6.72
N ALA A 184 -9.22 -11.79 -7.61
CA ALA A 184 -9.32 -13.24 -7.44
C ALA A 184 -7.94 -13.91 -7.45
N ALA A 185 -7.06 -13.53 -8.37
CA ALA A 185 -5.68 -14.03 -8.44
C ALA A 185 -4.88 -13.66 -7.18
N ALA A 186 -5.02 -12.44 -6.67
CA ALA A 186 -4.37 -12.01 -5.44
C ALA A 186 -4.88 -12.82 -4.23
N THR A 187 -6.19 -13.04 -4.15
CA THR A 187 -6.79 -13.86 -3.09
C THR A 187 -6.29 -15.31 -3.18
N ALA A 188 -6.26 -15.89 -4.36
CA ALA A 188 -5.74 -17.25 -4.58
C ALA A 188 -4.26 -17.38 -4.23
N ALA A 189 -3.45 -16.34 -4.46
CA ALA A 189 -2.07 -16.29 -4.01
C ALA A 189 -1.94 -16.10 -2.48
N GLY A 190 -3.05 -15.88 -1.78
CA GLY A 190 -3.10 -15.67 -0.34
C GLY A 190 -2.71 -14.27 0.11
N ALA A 191 -2.79 -13.29 -0.76
CA ALA A 191 -2.63 -11.90 -0.35
C ALA A 191 -3.75 -11.46 0.60
N THR A 192 -3.46 -10.54 1.49
CA THR A 192 -4.43 -9.84 2.33
C THR A 192 -4.78 -8.46 1.77
N GLY A 193 -3.97 -7.97 0.82
CA GLY A 193 -4.18 -6.70 0.14
C GLY A 193 -3.49 -6.62 -1.21
N VAL A 194 -3.96 -5.69 -2.04
CA VAL A 194 -3.36 -5.32 -3.32
C VAL A 194 -3.00 -3.84 -3.34
N VAL A 195 -1.92 -3.49 -4.02
CA VAL A 195 -1.57 -2.10 -4.34
C VAL A 195 -1.73 -1.92 -5.84
N VAL A 196 -2.60 -1.01 -6.24
CA VAL A 196 -2.89 -0.69 -7.63
C VAL A 196 -2.47 0.75 -7.94
N PRO A 197 -1.81 1.04 -9.07
CA PRO A 197 -1.54 2.41 -9.48
C PRO A 197 -2.84 3.21 -9.65
N PHE A 198 -2.82 4.49 -9.29
CA PHE A 198 -3.95 5.37 -9.50
C PHE A 198 -4.31 5.45 -11.00
N ASP A 199 -5.59 5.29 -11.28
CA ASP A 199 -6.23 5.50 -12.57
C ASP A 199 -7.61 6.11 -12.30
N PRO A 200 -8.06 7.13 -13.03
CA PRO A 200 -9.37 7.75 -12.80
C PRO A 200 -10.54 6.75 -12.83
N ARG A 201 -10.45 5.68 -13.63
CA ARG A 201 -11.46 4.62 -13.71
C ARG A 201 -11.56 3.79 -12.43
N LEU A 202 -10.51 3.80 -11.60
CA LEU A 202 -10.44 2.99 -10.39
C LEU A 202 -11.53 3.36 -9.38
N LEU A 203 -11.92 4.63 -9.32
CA LEU A 203 -13.01 5.09 -8.44
C LEU A 203 -14.33 4.40 -8.75
N ASP A 204 -14.66 4.25 -10.03
CA ASP A 204 -15.87 3.54 -10.44
C ASP A 204 -15.77 2.04 -10.16
N LEU A 205 -14.63 1.42 -10.44
CA LEU A 205 -14.39 0.00 -10.18
C LEU A 205 -14.47 -0.37 -8.69
N ILE A 206 -14.09 0.55 -7.80
CA ILE A 206 -14.16 0.33 -6.35
C ILE A 206 -15.57 0.56 -5.82
N ARG A 207 -16.29 1.57 -6.32
CA ARG A 207 -17.63 1.91 -5.86
C ARG A 207 -18.73 0.96 -6.37
N ASN A 208 -18.55 0.48 -7.60
CA ASN A 208 -19.54 -0.31 -8.33
C ASN A 208 -18.93 -1.64 -8.81
N PRO A 209 -18.47 -2.52 -7.90
CA PRO A 209 -17.76 -3.74 -8.29
C PRO A 209 -18.63 -4.74 -9.07
N ASP A 210 -19.95 -4.70 -8.88
CA ASP A 210 -20.91 -5.68 -9.41
C ASP A 210 -21.75 -5.16 -10.59
N GLU A 211 -21.60 -3.89 -11.00
CA GLU A 211 -22.32 -3.40 -12.18
C GLU A 211 -21.77 -4.03 -13.45
N ASP A 212 -22.62 -4.64 -14.26
CA ASP A 212 -22.27 -5.14 -15.58
C ASP A 212 -21.99 -3.95 -16.52
N GLU A 213 -20.95 -4.08 -17.37
CA GLU A 213 -20.61 -3.07 -18.38
C GLU A 213 -21.67 -2.95 -19.49
N ASP A 214 -22.68 -3.80 -19.47
CA ASP A 214 -23.74 -3.86 -20.49
C ASP A 214 -24.80 -2.77 -20.28
N ARG A 215 -24.40 -1.51 -20.52
CA ARG A 215 -25.32 -0.39 -20.74
C ARG A 215 -25.70 -0.27 -22.21
N SER A 216 -26.02 -1.37 -22.86
CA SER A 216 -26.57 -1.38 -24.23
C SER A 216 -27.95 -0.69 -24.31
N ASP A 217 -28.59 -0.44 -23.17
CA ASP A 217 -29.96 0.15 -23.08
C ASP A 217 -30.01 1.66 -23.41
N LEU A 218 -28.88 2.36 -23.51
CA LEU A 218 -28.86 3.80 -23.76
C LEU A 218 -28.84 4.19 -25.24
N THR A 219 -28.92 3.23 -26.16
CA THR A 219 -28.88 3.49 -27.61
C THR A 219 -30.26 3.63 -28.24
N LEU A 220 -31.37 3.61 -27.52
CA LEU A 220 -32.75 3.62 -28.04
C LEU A 220 -33.55 4.84 -27.67
N ALA A 221 -33.01 6.04 -27.63
CA ALA A 221 -33.79 7.27 -27.51
C ALA A 221 -33.29 8.35 -28.48
N GLN A 222 -33.17 8.01 -29.78
CA GLN A 222 -33.21 8.95 -30.90
C GLN A 222 -34.17 8.38 -31.93
N GLY A 223 -35.44 8.69 -31.77
CA GLY A 223 -36.49 8.60 -32.73
C GLY A 223 -37.17 9.96 -32.85
#